data_7ba96dc5e8bf7f098bb240d77c6f741e
#
_entry.id   7ba96dc5e8bf7f098bb240d77c6f741e
#
_cell.length_a   1.000
_cell.length_b   1.000
_cell.length_c   1.000
_cell.angle_alpha   90.00
_cell.angle_beta   90.00
_cell.angle_gamma   90.00
#
_symmetry.space_group_name_H-M   'P 1'
#
loop_
_entity.id
_entity.type
_entity.pdbx_description
1 polymer ?
#
loop_
_entity_poly.entity_id
_entity_poly.type
_entity_poly.pdbx_seq_one_letter_code
_entity_poly.pdbx_strand_id
1 'polypeptide(L)'
;ENIPVNEDAVEVVKKLTERYEVFIVSAATEFPNSLKEKLVWMETYFPFITWKHIVFCGHKHMIQADYLIDDHEKNLHTFTGTPLLFTAPHNLHITDFARVNNWKEVEKLLLD
;
A
#
# COMPACT_ATOMS: atom_id res chain seq x y z
N GLU A 1 -1.42 5.39 -6.75
CA GLU A 1 -1.60 5.87 -5.39
C GLU A 1 -2.99 6.43 -5.17
N ASN A 2 -3.98 5.58 -5.29
CA ASN A 2 -5.36 5.99 -5.09
C ASN A 2 -5.89 5.70 -3.69
N ILE A 3 -5.05 5.09 -2.85
CA ILE A 3 -5.41 4.81 -1.47
C ILE A 3 -5.36 6.11 -0.70
N PRO A 4 -6.47 6.51 -0.06
CA PRO A 4 -6.51 7.80 0.62
C PRO A 4 -5.55 7.86 1.81
N VAL A 5 -4.95 9.03 2.01
CA VAL A 5 -4.11 9.30 3.17
C VAL A 5 -4.89 10.20 4.11
N ASN A 6 -5.14 9.71 5.31
CA ASN A 6 -5.82 10.46 6.36
C ASN A 6 -5.17 10.09 7.69
N GLU A 7 -5.70 10.60 8.78
CA GLU A 7 -5.16 10.29 10.11
C GLU A 7 -5.13 8.80 10.38
N ASP A 8 -6.18 8.09 9.98
CA ASP A 8 -6.25 6.64 10.19
C ASP A 8 -5.16 5.92 9.41
N ALA A 9 -4.89 6.34 8.18
CA ALA A 9 -3.84 5.73 7.37
C ALA A 9 -2.48 5.85 8.05
N VAL A 10 -2.13 7.05 8.48
CA VAL A 10 -0.84 7.31 9.12
C VAL A 10 -0.72 6.52 10.42
N GLU A 11 -1.76 6.55 11.26
CA GLU A 11 -1.76 5.85 12.53
C GLU A 11 -1.64 4.34 12.36
N VAL A 12 -2.43 3.76 11.47
CA VAL A 12 -2.43 2.31 11.25
C VAL A 12 -1.11 1.84 10.64
N VAL A 13 -0.59 2.55 9.65
CA VAL A 13 0.69 2.18 9.05
C VAL A 13 1.80 2.25 10.09
N LYS A 14 1.78 3.26 10.94
CA LYS A 14 2.76 3.35 12.03
C LYS A 14 2.69 2.15 12.96
N LYS A 15 1.49 1.73 13.34
CA LYS A 15 1.30 0.54 14.18
C LYS A 15 1.78 -0.72 13.46
N LEU A 16 1.56 -0.81 12.15
CA LEU A 16 2.03 -1.95 11.38
C LEU A 16 3.55 -2.06 11.41
N THR A 17 4.26 -0.93 11.39
CA THR A 17 5.73 -0.96 11.43
C THR A 17 6.28 -1.52 12.73
N GLU A 18 5.47 -1.57 13.79
CA GLU A 18 5.89 -2.13 15.07
C GLU A 18 5.81 -3.65 15.09
N ARG A 19 5.07 -4.24 14.16
CA ARG A 19 4.86 -5.69 14.11
C ARG A 19 5.32 -6.32 12.81
N TYR A 20 5.33 -5.57 11.74
CA TYR A 20 5.69 -6.04 10.40
C TYR A 20 6.80 -5.18 9.81
N GLU A 21 7.52 -5.75 8.85
CA GLU A 21 8.41 -4.96 8.02
C GLU A 21 7.56 -4.38 6.89
N VAL A 22 7.28 -3.10 6.94
CA VAL A 22 6.36 -2.42 6.02
C VAL A 22 7.13 -1.68 4.94
N PHE A 23 6.74 -1.93 3.68
CA PHE A 23 7.30 -1.26 2.52
C PHE A 23 6.22 -0.48 1.80
N ILE A 24 6.59 0.68 1.28
CA ILE A 24 5.73 1.42 0.36
C ILE A 24 6.25 1.13 -1.05
N VAL A 25 5.38 0.60 -1.90
CA VAL A 25 5.73 0.25 -3.27
C VAL A 25 4.95 1.15 -4.22
N SER A 26 5.66 1.84 -5.08
CA SER A 26 5.05 2.76 -6.04
C SER A 26 5.62 2.49 -7.43
N ALA A 27 4.76 2.54 -8.45
CA ALA A 27 5.22 2.40 -9.82
C ALA A 27 5.89 3.71 -10.26
N ALA A 28 7.20 3.64 -10.51
CA ALA A 28 7.97 4.83 -10.87
C ALA A 28 7.44 5.49 -12.15
N THR A 29 6.88 4.69 -13.06
CA THR A 29 6.37 5.20 -14.33
C THR A 29 5.05 5.96 -14.21
N GLU A 30 4.35 5.82 -13.09
CA GLU A 30 3.09 6.53 -12.89
C GLU A 30 3.31 8.03 -12.71
N PHE A 31 4.45 8.41 -12.15
CA PHE A 31 4.74 9.80 -11.84
C PHE A 31 6.17 10.15 -12.20
N PRO A 32 6.55 10.04 -13.50
CA PRO A 32 7.96 10.19 -13.89
C PRO A 32 8.53 11.56 -13.56
N ASN A 33 7.71 12.61 -13.58
CA ASN A 33 8.15 13.96 -13.28
C ASN A 33 7.96 14.36 -11.83
N SER A 34 7.45 13.42 -11.00
CA SER A 34 7.05 13.71 -9.62
C SER A 34 7.73 12.82 -8.60
N LEU A 35 8.82 12.12 -8.96
CA LEU A 35 9.50 11.23 -8.00
C LEU A 35 9.98 12.00 -6.79
N LYS A 36 10.52 13.20 -7.00
CA LYS A 36 10.96 14.02 -5.89
C LYS A 36 9.81 14.46 -5.01
N GLU A 37 8.70 14.86 -5.63
CA GLU A 37 7.50 15.26 -4.90
C GLU A 37 6.93 14.08 -4.14
N LYS A 38 6.97 12.89 -4.73
CA LYS A 38 6.51 11.67 -4.08
C LYS A 38 7.32 11.36 -2.83
N LEU A 39 8.64 11.52 -2.91
CA LEU A 39 9.51 11.31 -1.75
C LEU A 39 9.22 12.31 -0.64
N VAL A 40 9.00 13.58 -1.00
CA VAL A 40 8.63 14.60 -0.03
C VAL A 40 7.29 14.28 0.62
N TRP A 41 6.33 13.82 -0.17
CA TRP A 41 5.01 13.41 0.32
C TRP A 41 5.14 12.27 1.33
N MET A 42 5.95 11.25 1.01
CA MET A 42 6.17 10.12 1.91
C MET A 42 6.85 10.56 3.21
N GLU A 43 7.82 11.46 3.13
CA GLU A 43 8.48 12.01 4.30
C GLU A 43 7.51 12.78 5.19
N THR A 44 6.58 13.48 4.56
CA THR A 44 5.60 14.29 5.28
C THR A 44 4.60 13.44 6.04
N TYR A 45 4.06 12.41 5.39
CA TYR A 45 2.99 11.60 5.98
C TYR A 45 3.46 10.33 6.65
N PHE A 46 4.59 9.77 6.20
CA PHE A 46 5.13 8.53 6.75
C PHE A 46 6.61 8.68 7.10
N PRO A 47 6.96 9.62 8.00
CA PRO A 47 8.37 9.86 8.32
C PRO A 47 9.05 8.68 9.00
N PHE A 48 8.27 7.75 9.56
CA PHE A 48 8.79 6.54 10.19
C PHE A 48 9.15 5.45 9.16
N ILE A 49 8.82 5.64 7.89
CA ILE A 49 9.25 4.73 6.82
C ILE A 49 10.41 5.39 6.09
N THR A 50 11.60 4.78 6.22
CA THR A 50 12.81 5.34 5.63
C THR A 50 12.96 4.88 4.18
N TRP A 51 13.95 5.47 3.48
CA TRP A 51 14.24 5.11 2.10
C TRP A 51 14.53 3.62 1.92
N LYS A 52 14.94 2.92 2.96
CA LYS A 52 15.21 1.48 2.91
C LYS A 52 13.95 0.67 2.69
N HIS A 53 12.80 1.25 2.97
CA HIS A 53 11.51 0.58 2.85
C HIS A 53 10.62 1.22 1.80
N ILE A 54 11.21 1.98 0.87
CA ILE A 54 10.49 2.60 -0.24
C ILE A 54 11.00 1.99 -1.53
N VAL A 55 10.10 1.43 -2.33
CA VAL A 55 10.44 0.74 -3.57
C VAL A 55 9.73 1.40 -4.75
N PHE A 56 10.48 1.79 -5.75
CA PHE A 56 9.93 2.24 -7.03
C PHE A 56 10.20 1.15 -8.07
N CYS A 57 9.16 0.71 -8.76
CA CYS A 57 9.32 -0.33 -9.76
C CYS A 57 8.32 -0.14 -10.89
N GLY A 58 8.62 -0.73 -12.05
CA GLY A 58 7.72 -0.67 -13.19
C GLY A 58 6.54 -1.63 -13.08
N HIS A 59 6.79 -2.80 -12.51
CA HIS A 59 5.77 -3.84 -12.34
C HIS A 59 5.81 -4.39 -10.93
N LYS A 60 4.69 -4.28 -10.23
CA LYS A 60 4.61 -4.77 -8.85
C LYS A 60 4.62 -6.29 -8.74
N HIS A 61 4.51 -7.02 -9.85
CA HIS A 61 4.59 -8.48 -9.82
C HIS A 61 5.95 -8.98 -9.34
N MET A 62 6.97 -8.12 -9.36
CA MET A 62 8.30 -8.46 -8.86
C MET A 62 8.38 -8.49 -7.34
N ILE A 63 7.37 -7.94 -6.67
CA ILE A 63 7.38 -7.81 -5.22
C ILE A 63 6.92 -9.12 -4.59
N GLN A 64 7.67 -9.59 -3.59
CA GLN A 64 7.34 -10.77 -2.81
C GLN A 64 7.29 -10.39 -1.34
N ALA A 65 6.17 -10.67 -0.70
CA ALA A 65 5.95 -10.36 0.70
C ALA A 65 4.81 -11.23 1.22
N ASP A 66 4.51 -11.13 2.51
CA ASP A 66 3.41 -11.90 3.08
C ASP A 66 2.06 -11.32 2.71
N TYR A 67 1.97 -10.00 2.68
CA TYR A 67 0.72 -9.28 2.36
C TYR A 67 1.00 -8.16 1.37
N LEU A 68 0.03 -7.92 0.50
CA LEU A 68 0.04 -6.75 -0.38
C LEU A 68 -1.32 -6.08 -0.27
N ILE A 69 -1.33 -4.80 0.09
CA ILE A 69 -2.54 -3.99 0.13
C ILE A 69 -2.50 -3.05 -1.07
N ASP A 70 -3.47 -3.18 -1.96
CA ASP A 70 -3.51 -2.38 -3.19
C ASP A 70 -4.95 -2.18 -3.61
N ASP A 71 -5.22 -1.09 -4.31
CA ASP A 71 -6.55 -0.81 -4.84
C ASP A 71 -6.71 -1.25 -6.31
N HIS A 72 -5.62 -1.66 -6.96
CA HIS A 72 -5.64 -2.15 -8.33
C HIS A 72 -5.52 -3.67 -8.38
N GLU A 73 -6.55 -4.33 -8.90
CA GLU A 73 -6.58 -5.79 -8.97
C GLU A 73 -5.43 -6.37 -9.79
N LYS A 74 -4.95 -5.64 -10.81
CA LYS A 74 -3.87 -6.14 -11.65
C LYS A 74 -2.60 -6.44 -10.86
N ASN A 75 -2.37 -5.70 -9.77
CA ASN A 75 -1.20 -5.93 -8.93
C ASN A 75 -1.41 -7.10 -7.98
N LEU A 76 -2.66 -7.41 -7.67
CA LEU A 76 -2.99 -8.47 -6.74
C LEU A 76 -3.01 -9.84 -7.40
N HIS A 77 -3.36 -9.92 -8.68
CA HIS A 77 -3.42 -11.19 -9.41
C HIS A 77 -2.07 -11.90 -9.49
N THR A 78 -0.99 -11.16 -9.55
CA THR A 78 0.35 -11.72 -9.68
C THR A 78 1.08 -11.85 -8.35
N PHE A 79 0.46 -11.41 -7.27
CA PHE A 79 1.08 -11.48 -5.95
C PHE A 79 0.99 -12.90 -5.39
N THR A 80 2.10 -13.39 -4.85
CA THR A 80 2.18 -14.77 -4.35
C THR A 80 1.82 -14.93 -2.88
N GLY A 81 1.77 -13.84 -2.14
CA GLY A 81 1.33 -13.86 -0.73
C GLY A 81 -0.17 -13.67 -0.62
N THR A 82 -0.62 -13.08 0.48
CA THR A 82 -2.02 -12.78 0.70
C THR A 82 -2.37 -11.40 0.15
N PRO A 83 -3.16 -11.32 -0.93
CA PRO A 83 -3.56 -10.03 -1.48
C PRO A 83 -4.77 -9.47 -0.75
N LEU A 84 -4.76 -8.18 -0.48
CA LEU A 84 -5.87 -7.46 0.14
C LEU A 84 -6.26 -6.29 -0.75
N LEU A 85 -7.52 -6.31 -1.21
CA LEU A 85 -8.03 -5.26 -2.07
C LEU A 85 -8.56 -4.11 -1.21
N PHE A 86 -7.94 -2.94 -1.35
CA PHE A 86 -8.40 -1.75 -0.65
C PHE A 86 -9.50 -1.09 -1.49
N THR A 87 -10.65 -0.87 -0.88
CA THR A 87 -11.82 -0.35 -1.57
C THR A 87 -11.59 1.05 -2.15
N ALA A 88 -11.90 1.19 -3.42
CA ALA A 88 -11.85 2.46 -4.15
C ALA A 88 -13.01 2.47 -5.16
N PRO A 89 -13.42 3.66 -5.64
CA PRO A 89 -14.57 3.73 -6.57
C PRO A 89 -14.43 2.85 -7.81
N HIS A 90 -13.22 2.66 -8.31
CA HIS A 90 -12.99 1.89 -9.53
C HIS A 90 -13.00 0.38 -9.32
N ASN A 91 -13.02 -0.10 -8.08
CA ASN A 91 -12.92 -1.54 -7.82
C ASN A 91 -14.11 -2.13 -7.06
N LEU A 92 -15.21 -1.41 -6.97
CA LEU A 92 -16.37 -1.87 -6.20
C LEU A 92 -16.96 -3.19 -6.72
N HIS A 93 -16.81 -3.46 -8.01
CA HIS A 93 -17.33 -4.66 -8.66
C HIS A 93 -16.43 -5.89 -8.51
N ILE A 94 -15.22 -5.71 -7.99
CA ILE A 94 -14.26 -6.83 -7.87
C ILE A 94 -14.60 -7.66 -6.64
N THR A 95 -14.70 -8.97 -6.82
CA THR A 95 -15.05 -9.91 -5.76
C THR A 95 -14.03 -11.02 -5.55
N ASP A 96 -12.92 -10.99 -6.30
CA ASP A 96 -11.93 -12.06 -6.32
C ASP A 96 -10.97 -12.08 -5.15
N PHE A 97 -10.95 -11.00 -4.36
CA PHE A 97 -9.95 -10.84 -3.29
C PHE A 97 -10.61 -10.50 -1.97
N ALA A 98 -9.92 -10.84 -0.88
CA ALA A 98 -10.28 -10.33 0.43
C ALA A 98 -10.21 -8.82 0.39
N ARG A 99 -11.21 -8.17 0.97
CA ARG A 99 -11.40 -6.72 0.85
C ARG A 99 -11.24 -6.03 2.20
N VAL A 100 -10.57 -4.89 2.18
CA VAL A 100 -10.56 -3.95 3.31
C VAL A 100 -11.09 -2.61 2.80
N ASN A 101 -12.04 -2.04 3.53
CA ASN A 101 -12.71 -0.83 3.09
C ASN A 101 -12.07 0.45 3.62
N ASN A 102 -11.28 0.32 4.67
CA ASN A 102 -10.61 1.46 5.28
C ASN A 102 -9.45 0.96 6.13
N TRP A 103 -8.68 1.90 6.65
CA TRP A 103 -7.48 1.56 7.42
C TRP A 103 -7.81 0.93 8.76
N LYS A 104 -8.97 1.22 9.34
CA LYS A 104 -9.39 0.56 10.58
C LYS A 104 -9.61 -0.93 10.36
N GLU A 105 -10.13 -1.31 9.19
CA GLU A 105 -10.28 -2.72 8.85
C GLU A 105 -8.93 -3.40 8.64
N VAL A 106 -7.96 -2.68 8.07
CA VAL A 106 -6.60 -3.20 7.94
C VAL A 106 -6.02 -3.47 9.32
N GLU A 107 -6.17 -2.54 10.25
CA GLU A 107 -5.70 -2.69 11.62
C GLU A 107 -6.32 -3.93 12.27
N LYS A 108 -7.63 -4.08 12.14
CA LYS A 108 -8.33 -5.21 12.73
C LYS A 108 -7.87 -6.54 12.17
N LEU A 109 -7.64 -6.58 10.86
CA LEU A 109 -7.24 -7.81 10.18
C LEU A 109 -5.81 -8.23 10.51
N LEU A 110 -4.89 -7.27 10.56
CA LEU A 110 -3.47 -7.57 10.66
C LEU A 110 -2.89 -7.42 12.07
N LEU A 111 -3.55 -6.70 12.95
CA LEU A 111 -3.01 -6.40 14.28
C LEU A 111 -3.82 -6.99 15.44
N ASP A 112 -4.98 -7.53 15.18
CA ASP A 112 -5.79 -8.17 16.23
C ASP A 112 -5.49 -9.66 16.38
#